data_d94f666990623542b9a720cc7785e63c
#
_entry.id   d94f666990623542b9a720cc7785e63c
#
_cell.length_a   1.000
_cell.length_b   1.000
_cell.length_c   1.000
_cell.angle_alpha   90.00
_cell.angle_beta   90.00
_cell.angle_gamma   90.00
#
_symmetry.space_group_name_H-M   'P 1'
#
loop_
_entity.id
_entity.type
_entity.pdbx_description
1 polymer ?
#
loop_
_entity_poly.entity_id
_entity_poly.type
_entity_poly.pdbx_seq_one_letter_code
_entity_poly.pdbx_strand_id
1 'polypeptide(L)'
;MLFRSQILNSMDIGLYSVFGQYDRKLLEEYDLFALDGSMGGGQLNLAKICDNLESYMKPVLKQNSQKLELHQSGLTGYRLLTDECGEVFYQQIVQYMQETLGSQGVQLLLNKMSDRERKTEEADLKAKQAETGGSIDRYDSEMNQASQKSRQAAQEAENRQQQEGQISTQPAPTQPQADNPISIIKRIMKMGILELVLPPGREISTRTVSKDTMVSGRQLQQGMEMPDGVTADSSYTSGVLFQQYLMNHLGNYTDPSKESLAYQMEYVFGGRDNDIDNLKSVASKLLFIREGVNFACLMADNVKRTEAQALAAAIASGFLVPPAAVVIESALLLCWAFAESVLDVRELFAGGKIPLVKTSADWQISLSNLSSLMEGLDSMRKNNEHGLSYEDYLQVLILPVSKEKKVMRAMDMIEDAIRKKGRANFYMDSCVVALEAFAEVKANRKKEFQVIRQYCYE
;
A
#
# COMPACT_ATOMS: atom_id res chain seq x y z
N MET A 1 -52.55 -1.83 -24.25
CA MET A 1 -51.68 -1.03 -23.36
C MET A 1 -51.76 -1.48 -21.91
N LEU A 2 -52.92 -1.60 -21.30
CA LEU A 2 -53.08 -1.92 -19.85
C LEU A 2 -52.36 -3.21 -19.40
N PHE A 3 -52.45 -4.30 -20.12
CA PHE A 3 -51.77 -5.56 -19.76
C PHE A 3 -50.27 -5.43 -19.70
N ARG A 4 -49.65 -4.79 -20.70
CA ARG A 4 -48.19 -4.61 -20.75
C ARG A 4 -47.71 -3.78 -19.56
N SER A 5 -48.43 -2.71 -19.21
CA SER A 5 -48.08 -1.87 -18.05
C SER A 5 -48.18 -2.64 -16.73
N GLN A 6 -49.19 -3.51 -16.55
CA GLN A 6 -49.32 -4.31 -15.34
C GLN A 6 -48.23 -5.38 -15.22
N ILE A 7 -47.86 -6.02 -16.37
CA ILE A 7 -46.77 -7.00 -16.39
C ILE A 7 -45.44 -6.31 -16.06
N LEU A 8 -45.18 -5.15 -16.66
CA LEU A 8 -43.97 -4.35 -16.36
C LEU A 8 -43.93 -4.00 -14.89
N ASN A 9 -45.02 -3.49 -14.31
CA ASN A 9 -45.09 -3.16 -12.90
C ASN A 9 -44.85 -4.38 -11.98
N SER A 10 -45.37 -5.55 -12.34
CA SER A 10 -45.12 -6.78 -11.58
C SER A 10 -43.65 -7.19 -11.62
N MET A 11 -43.00 -6.99 -12.78
CA MET A 11 -41.57 -7.27 -12.96
C MET A 11 -40.71 -6.30 -12.17
N ASP A 12 -41.01 -5.01 -12.23
CA ASP A 12 -40.32 -3.96 -11.49
C ASP A 12 -40.41 -4.22 -9.97
N ILE A 13 -41.64 -4.58 -9.46
CA ILE A 13 -41.79 -4.95 -8.04
C ILE A 13 -41.03 -6.22 -7.71
N GLY A 14 -41.03 -7.23 -8.60
CA GLY A 14 -40.27 -8.46 -8.40
C GLY A 14 -38.79 -8.21 -8.29
N LEU A 15 -38.17 -7.47 -9.23
CA LEU A 15 -36.75 -7.12 -9.23
C LEU A 15 -36.40 -6.27 -8.02
N TYR A 16 -37.19 -5.23 -7.74
CA TYR A 16 -36.99 -4.38 -6.55
C TYR A 16 -37.00 -5.20 -5.25
N SER A 17 -37.91 -6.17 -5.14
CA SER A 17 -38.00 -7.05 -3.96
C SER A 17 -36.78 -7.98 -3.83
N VAL A 18 -36.27 -8.50 -4.95
CA VAL A 18 -35.04 -9.31 -4.97
C VAL A 18 -33.85 -8.48 -4.51
N PHE A 19 -33.66 -7.29 -5.08
CA PHE A 19 -32.57 -6.39 -4.70
C PHE A 19 -32.73 -5.79 -3.29
N GLY A 20 -33.94 -5.75 -2.74
CA GLY A 20 -34.20 -5.43 -1.34
C GLY A 20 -33.60 -6.44 -0.35
N GLN A 21 -33.11 -7.60 -0.82
CA GLN A 21 -32.41 -8.61 -0.03
C GLN A 21 -30.88 -8.44 -0.06
N TYR A 22 -30.39 -7.20 -0.22
CA TYR A 22 -28.98 -6.89 -0.26
C TYR A 22 -28.22 -7.41 0.97
N ASP A 23 -26.92 -7.63 0.82
CA ASP A 23 -26.05 -8.09 1.88
C ASP A 23 -25.85 -6.98 2.94
N ARG A 24 -26.43 -7.20 4.12
CA ARG A 24 -26.40 -6.21 5.21
C ARG A 24 -24.98 -5.94 5.74
N LYS A 25 -24.11 -6.95 5.78
CA LYS A 25 -22.75 -6.77 6.30
C LYS A 25 -21.89 -5.95 5.34
N LEU A 26 -22.04 -6.16 4.03
CA LEU A 26 -21.40 -5.32 3.05
C LEU A 26 -21.82 -3.86 3.18
N LEU A 27 -23.12 -3.62 3.41
CA LEU A 27 -23.61 -2.26 3.55
C LEU A 27 -23.20 -1.63 4.88
N GLU A 28 -23.38 -2.34 6.01
CA GLU A 28 -23.15 -1.78 7.36
C GLU A 28 -21.65 -1.53 7.65
N GLU A 29 -20.77 -2.34 7.08
CA GLU A 29 -19.33 -2.27 7.39
C GLU A 29 -18.50 -1.60 6.28
N TYR A 30 -19.00 -1.63 5.04
CA TYR A 30 -18.25 -1.19 3.86
C TYR A 30 -19.03 -0.27 2.92
N ASP A 31 -20.25 0.14 3.28
CA ASP A 31 -21.08 1.04 2.47
C ASP A 31 -21.27 0.57 1.01
N LEU A 32 -21.36 -0.76 0.81
CA LEU A 32 -21.45 -1.40 -0.50
C LEU A 32 -22.79 -2.11 -0.66
N PHE A 33 -23.43 -1.93 -1.81
CA PHE A 33 -24.65 -2.61 -2.19
C PHE A 33 -24.36 -3.79 -3.12
N ALA A 34 -24.70 -4.99 -2.69
CA ALA A 34 -24.74 -6.18 -3.53
C ALA A 34 -25.72 -7.20 -2.96
N LEU A 35 -26.34 -8.00 -3.83
CA LEU A 35 -27.13 -9.16 -3.45
C LEU A 35 -26.20 -10.37 -3.30
N ASP A 36 -26.24 -11.08 -2.18
CA ASP A 36 -25.60 -12.39 -2.08
C ASP A 36 -26.29 -13.39 -3.00
N GLY A 37 -25.80 -13.52 -4.22
CA GLY A 37 -26.35 -14.41 -5.23
C GLY A 37 -26.18 -15.89 -4.93
N SER A 38 -25.37 -16.24 -3.92
CA SER A 38 -25.28 -17.61 -3.40
C SER A 38 -26.46 -17.99 -2.50
N MET A 39 -27.21 -16.99 -2.03
CA MET A 39 -28.28 -17.16 -1.03
C MET A 39 -27.82 -17.96 0.21
N GLY A 40 -26.57 -17.67 0.67
CA GLY A 40 -25.92 -18.33 1.80
C GLY A 40 -25.24 -19.67 1.47
N GLY A 41 -25.24 -20.11 0.22
CA GLY A 41 -24.69 -21.40 -0.21
C GLY A 41 -23.20 -21.36 -0.61
N GLY A 42 -22.62 -20.19 -0.78
CA GLY A 42 -21.22 -20.00 -1.16
C GLY A 42 -20.96 -20.05 -2.68
N GLN A 43 -21.86 -20.58 -3.47
CA GLN A 43 -21.78 -20.55 -4.93
C GLN A 43 -22.99 -19.82 -5.51
N LEU A 44 -22.77 -19.05 -6.56
CA LEU A 44 -23.82 -18.34 -7.28
C LEU A 44 -24.96 -19.28 -7.68
N ASN A 45 -26.18 -18.96 -7.31
CA ASN A 45 -27.39 -19.78 -7.56
C ASN A 45 -28.44 -18.94 -8.26
N LEU A 46 -28.30 -18.84 -9.59
CA LEU A 46 -29.22 -18.08 -10.44
C LEU A 46 -30.62 -18.64 -10.42
N ALA A 47 -30.79 -19.98 -10.30
CA ALA A 47 -32.10 -20.60 -10.23
C ALA A 47 -32.90 -20.11 -9.02
N LYS A 48 -32.25 -20.00 -7.85
CA LYS A 48 -32.89 -19.50 -6.63
C LYS A 48 -33.22 -18.00 -6.71
N ILE A 49 -32.42 -17.22 -7.44
CA ILE A 49 -32.75 -15.81 -7.74
C ILE A 49 -34.01 -15.73 -8.61
N CYS A 50 -34.09 -16.57 -9.65
CA CYS A 50 -35.32 -16.67 -10.49
C CYS A 50 -36.54 -17.10 -9.69
N ASP A 51 -36.41 -18.12 -8.83
CA ASP A 51 -37.52 -18.58 -7.99
C ASP A 51 -38.02 -17.46 -7.06
N ASN A 52 -37.11 -16.68 -6.47
CA ASN A 52 -37.45 -15.51 -5.66
C ASN A 52 -38.16 -14.45 -6.50
N LEU A 53 -37.67 -14.12 -7.69
CA LEU A 53 -38.30 -13.18 -8.62
C LEU A 53 -39.71 -13.60 -8.93
N GLU A 54 -39.93 -14.87 -9.32
CA GLU A 54 -41.26 -15.41 -9.58
C GLU A 54 -42.18 -15.34 -8.37
N SER A 55 -41.65 -15.63 -7.18
CA SER A 55 -42.43 -15.62 -5.93
C SER A 55 -42.99 -14.24 -5.61
N TYR A 56 -42.27 -13.17 -5.97
CA TYR A 56 -42.74 -11.79 -5.81
C TYR A 56 -43.64 -11.33 -6.93
N MET A 57 -43.44 -11.79 -8.18
CA MET A 57 -44.28 -11.42 -9.32
C MET A 57 -45.67 -12.07 -9.29
N LYS A 58 -45.75 -13.37 -8.94
CA LYS A 58 -46.99 -14.15 -8.97
C LYS A 58 -48.15 -13.54 -8.17
N PRO A 59 -47.97 -13.04 -6.94
CA PRO A 59 -49.04 -12.38 -6.19
C PRO A 59 -49.56 -11.10 -6.88
N VAL A 60 -48.63 -10.29 -7.42
CA VAL A 60 -48.96 -9.01 -8.09
C VAL A 60 -49.79 -9.26 -9.38
N LEU A 61 -49.41 -10.28 -10.15
CA LEU A 61 -50.17 -10.67 -11.35
C LEU A 61 -51.56 -11.18 -11.01
N LYS A 62 -51.76 -11.88 -9.88
CA LYS A 62 -53.07 -12.44 -9.46
C LYS A 62 -54.01 -11.37 -8.89
N GLN A 63 -53.52 -10.27 -8.33
CA GLN A 63 -54.36 -9.21 -7.76
C GLN A 63 -55.15 -8.44 -8.81
N ASN A 64 -54.80 -8.57 -10.08
CA ASN A 64 -55.48 -7.89 -11.15
C ASN A 64 -56.72 -8.68 -11.62
N SER A 65 -57.82 -8.00 -11.87
CA SER A 65 -59.09 -8.56 -12.38
C SER A 65 -58.97 -9.27 -13.74
N GLN A 66 -57.83 -9.17 -14.36
CA GLN A 66 -57.49 -9.67 -15.68
C GLN A 66 -56.59 -10.90 -15.53
N LYS A 67 -57.08 -12.07 -15.50
CA LYS A 67 -56.40 -13.37 -15.39
C LYS A 67 -55.03 -13.39 -16.11
N LEU A 68 -54.00 -12.81 -15.46
CA LEU A 68 -52.60 -12.81 -15.89
C LEU A 68 -51.92 -14.01 -15.22
N GLU A 69 -51.31 -14.88 -16.00
CA GLU A 69 -50.61 -16.07 -15.53
C GLU A 69 -49.16 -16.02 -16.01
N LEU A 70 -48.19 -16.07 -15.09
CA LEU A 70 -46.78 -16.21 -15.45
C LEU A 70 -46.57 -17.58 -16.10
N HIS A 71 -46.09 -17.60 -17.34
CA HIS A 71 -45.79 -18.80 -18.09
C HIS A 71 -44.34 -19.23 -17.95
N GLN A 72 -43.44 -18.30 -18.15
CA GLN A 72 -42.01 -18.51 -18.03
C GLN A 72 -41.32 -17.21 -17.56
N SER A 73 -40.25 -17.35 -16.79
CA SER A 73 -39.31 -16.27 -16.47
C SER A 73 -37.89 -16.78 -16.47
N GLY A 74 -36.94 -15.89 -16.59
CA GLY A 74 -35.51 -16.21 -16.53
C GLY A 74 -34.64 -14.98 -16.53
N LEU A 75 -33.37 -15.20 -16.34
CA LEU A 75 -32.35 -14.15 -16.43
C LEU A 75 -31.73 -14.15 -17.83
N THR A 76 -31.59 -12.99 -18.43
CA THR A 76 -30.94 -12.77 -19.73
C THR A 76 -29.55 -12.15 -19.56
N GLY A 77 -29.29 -11.52 -18.42
CA GLY A 77 -28.01 -10.96 -18.07
C GLY A 77 -27.87 -10.76 -16.55
N TYR A 78 -26.66 -10.76 -16.08
CA TYR A 78 -26.34 -10.38 -14.71
C TYR A 78 -24.89 -9.91 -14.62
N ARG A 79 -24.62 -9.04 -13.66
CA ARG A 79 -23.28 -8.52 -13.38
C ARG A 79 -22.91 -8.81 -11.93
N LEU A 80 -21.66 -9.24 -11.75
CA LEU A 80 -21.07 -9.49 -10.44
C LEU A 80 -20.21 -8.30 -10.00
N LEU A 81 -20.05 -8.15 -8.70
CA LEU A 81 -19.24 -7.07 -8.10
C LEU A 81 -17.77 -7.15 -8.54
N THR A 82 -17.28 -8.33 -8.89
CA THR A 82 -15.91 -8.62 -9.33
C THR A 82 -15.68 -8.51 -10.83
N ASP A 83 -16.74 -8.33 -11.63
CA ASP A 83 -16.61 -8.23 -13.08
C ASP A 83 -15.75 -7.02 -13.49
N GLU A 84 -15.09 -7.13 -14.63
CA GLU A 84 -14.19 -6.09 -15.16
C GLU A 84 -13.13 -5.63 -14.14
N CYS A 85 -12.50 -6.59 -13.45
CA CYS A 85 -11.54 -6.35 -12.39
C CYS A 85 -12.09 -5.50 -11.22
N GLY A 86 -13.40 -5.63 -10.94
CA GLY A 86 -14.07 -4.92 -9.84
C GLY A 86 -14.42 -3.46 -10.17
N GLU A 87 -14.70 -3.15 -11.43
CA GLU A 87 -15.05 -1.77 -11.83
C GLU A 87 -16.29 -1.26 -11.10
N VAL A 88 -17.33 -2.10 -10.97
CA VAL A 88 -18.56 -1.71 -10.25
C VAL A 88 -18.28 -1.48 -8.76
N PHE A 89 -17.50 -2.35 -8.13
CA PHE A 89 -17.03 -2.14 -6.76
C PHE A 89 -16.33 -0.78 -6.60
N TYR A 90 -15.43 -0.47 -7.52
CA TYR A 90 -14.72 0.80 -7.52
C TYR A 90 -15.66 2.00 -7.67
N GLN A 91 -16.61 1.94 -8.60
CA GLN A 91 -17.55 3.03 -8.86
C GLN A 91 -18.52 3.28 -7.71
N GLN A 92 -19.04 2.24 -7.08
CA GLN A 92 -19.88 2.40 -5.87
C GLN A 92 -19.11 3.13 -4.76
N ILE A 93 -17.84 2.75 -4.55
CA ILE A 93 -16.99 3.41 -3.55
C ILE A 93 -16.77 4.88 -3.88
N VAL A 94 -16.45 5.18 -5.13
CA VAL A 94 -16.23 6.56 -5.58
C VAL A 94 -17.48 7.40 -5.39
N GLN A 95 -18.65 6.88 -5.77
CA GLN A 95 -19.93 7.55 -5.61
C GLN A 95 -20.24 7.78 -4.13
N TYR A 96 -20.14 6.75 -3.29
CA TYR A 96 -20.30 6.88 -1.84
C TYR A 96 -19.43 7.99 -1.26
N MET A 97 -18.15 8.02 -1.64
CA MET A 97 -17.22 9.04 -1.17
C MET A 97 -17.56 10.45 -1.66
N GLN A 98 -18.04 10.59 -2.90
CA GLN A 98 -18.51 11.87 -3.44
C GLN A 98 -19.72 12.40 -2.66
N GLU A 99 -20.68 11.53 -2.39
CA GLU A 99 -21.90 11.90 -1.65
C GLU A 99 -21.59 12.23 -0.19
N THR A 100 -20.72 11.43 0.46
CA THR A 100 -20.36 11.62 1.87
C THR A 100 -19.54 12.88 2.09
N LEU A 101 -18.55 13.17 1.24
CA LEU A 101 -17.67 14.32 1.39
C LEU A 101 -18.31 15.63 0.84
N GLY A 102 -19.18 15.52 -0.13
CA GLY A 102 -19.69 16.65 -0.90
C GLY A 102 -18.58 17.37 -1.70
N SER A 103 -18.96 18.32 -2.53
CA SER A 103 -18.02 18.98 -3.45
C SER A 103 -16.86 19.71 -2.75
N GLN A 104 -17.11 20.33 -1.62
CA GLN A 104 -16.06 21.05 -0.86
C GLN A 104 -15.08 20.07 -0.20
N GLY A 105 -15.56 18.97 0.39
CA GLY A 105 -14.72 17.95 1.00
C GLY A 105 -13.82 17.26 -0.05
N VAL A 106 -14.37 16.95 -1.21
CA VAL A 106 -13.61 16.40 -2.34
C VAL A 106 -12.51 17.37 -2.76
N GLN A 107 -12.79 18.67 -2.93
CA GLN A 107 -11.79 19.65 -3.32
C GLN A 107 -10.67 19.80 -2.27
N LEU A 108 -11.01 19.80 -0.99
CA LEU A 108 -10.02 19.85 0.10
C LEU A 108 -9.12 18.61 0.09
N LEU A 109 -9.70 17.43 -0.10
CA LEU A 109 -8.95 16.17 -0.20
C LEU A 109 -7.99 16.19 -1.40
N LEU A 110 -8.47 16.61 -2.57
CA LEU A 110 -7.65 16.70 -3.79
C LEU A 110 -6.48 17.66 -3.61
N ASN A 111 -6.70 18.84 -3.04
CA ASN A 111 -5.64 19.82 -2.79
C ASN A 111 -4.58 19.23 -1.84
N LYS A 112 -5.01 18.56 -0.77
CA LYS A 112 -4.12 17.91 0.20
C LYS A 112 -3.28 16.81 -0.46
N MET A 113 -3.89 15.98 -1.30
CA MET A 113 -3.21 14.88 -2.00
C MET A 113 -2.25 15.39 -3.07
N SER A 114 -2.66 16.35 -3.89
CA SER A 114 -1.81 16.97 -4.92
C SER A 114 -0.55 17.63 -4.33
N ASP A 115 -0.69 18.31 -3.18
CA ASP A 115 0.46 18.90 -2.49
C ASP A 115 1.43 17.83 -1.96
N ARG A 116 0.92 16.73 -1.46
CA ARG A 116 1.74 15.60 -0.98
C ARG A 116 2.45 14.91 -2.13
N GLU A 117 1.72 14.61 -3.21
CA GLU A 117 2.25 13.96 -4.41
C GLU A 117 3.40 14.76 -5.00
N ARG A 118 3.20 16.06 -5.25
CA ARG A 118 4.25 16.96 -5.76
C ARG A 118 5.50 16.96 -4.89
N LYS A 119 5.34 17.09 -3.58
CA LYS A 119 6.48 17.09 -2.64
C LYS A 119 7.19 15.73 -2.61
N THR A 120 6.46 14.64 -2.81
CA THR A 120 7.05 13.30 -2.82
C THR A 120 7.76 13.01 -4.13
N GLU A 121 7.22 13.46 -5.27
CA GLU A 121 7.91 13.37 -6.56
C GLU A 121 9.22 14.16 -6.54
N GLU A 122 9.23 15.38 -5.97
CA GLU A 122 10.45 16.14 -5.76
C GLU A 122 11.46 15.38 -4.88
N ALA A 123 10.98 14.71 -3.84
CA ALA A 123 11.81 13.90 -2.94
C ALA A 123 12.37 12.66 -3.66
N ASP A 124 11.55 11.95 -4.42
CA ASP A 124 11.96 10.75 -5.18
C ASP A 124 12.95 11.10 -6.31
N LEU A 125 12.77 12.25 -6.97
CA LEU A 125 13.73 12.80 -7.93
C LEU A 125 15.08 13.09 -7.27
N LYS A 126 15.09 13.74 -6.11
CA LYS A 126 16.32 14.00 -5.33
C LYS A 126 16.98 12.71 -4.88
N ALA A 127 16.19 11.72 -4.46
CA ALA A 127 16.69 10.40 -4.07
C ALA A 127 17.36 9.68 -5.24
N LYS A 128 16.76 9.69 -6.42
CA LYS A 128 17.33 9.10 -7.63
C LYS A 128 18.59 9.81 -8.12
N GLN A 129 18.67 11.13 -7.97
CA GLN A 129 19.86 11.92 -8.33
C GLN A 129 21.03 11.71 -7.37
N ALA A 130 20.75 11.29 -6.15
CA ALA A 130 21.76 11.11 -5.11
C ALA A 130 22.69 9.91 -5.34
N GLU A 131 22.41 9.02 -6.32
CA GLU A 131 23.21 7.80 -6.63
C GLU A 131 23.72 7.04 -5.39
N THR A 132 22.79 6.75 -4.45
CA THR A 132 23.15 6.26 -3.12
C THR A 132 23.87 4.90 -3.11
N GLY A 133 23.64 4.03 -4.11
CA GLY A 133 24.21 2.69 -4.13
C GLY A 133 25.70 2.59 -4.50
N GLY A 134 26.20 3.49 -5.35
CA GLY A 134 27.57 3.36 -5.91
C GLY A 134 28.69 3.91 -5.01
N SER A 135 28.40 4.80 -4.06
CA SER A 135 29.43 5.45 -3.26
C SER A 135 30.01 4.56 -2.16
N ILE A 136 29.21 3.67 -1.58
CA ILE A 136 29.70 2.70 -0.57
C ILE A 136 30.56 1.62 -1.24
N ASP A 137 30.18 1.14 -2.42
CA ASP A 137 30.96 0.16 -3.17
C ASP A 137 32.30 0.75 -3.66
N ARG A 138 32.31 2.01 -4.09
CA ARG A 138 33.54 2.75 -4.41
C ARG A 138 34.45 2.91 -3.20
N TYR A 139 33.87 3.27 -2.04
CA TYR A 139 34.61 3.35 -0.79
C TYR A 139 35.30 2.02 -0.46
N ASP A 140 34.58 0.88 -0.54
CA ASP A 140 35.14 -0.43 -0.27
C ASP A 140 36.27 -0.78 -1.23
N SER A 141 36.09 -0.50 -2.53
CA SER A 141 37.10 -0.75 -3.54
C SER A 141 38.37 0.07 -3.30
N GLU A 142 38.23 1.38 -3.02
CA GLU A 142 39.39 2.24 -2.79
C GLU A 142 40.09 1.95 -1.47
N MET A 143 39.33 1.65 -0.41
CA MET A 143 39.92 1.29 0.89
C MET A 143 40.65 -0.07 0.83
N ASN A 144 40.14 -1.02 0.10
CA ASN A 144 40.82 -2.30 -0.13
C ASN A 144 42.12 -2.11 -0.93
N GLN A 145 42.09 -1.28 -1.98
CA GLN A 145 43.31 -0.96 -2.75
C GLN A 145 44.32 -0.20 -1.90
N ALA A 146 43.89 0.77 -1.09
CA ALA A 146 44.72 1.53 -0.18
C ALA A 146 45.38 0.62 0.87
N SER A 147 44.61 -0.27 1.47
CA SER A 147 45.11 -1.25 2.44
C SER A 147 46.15 -2.20 1.84
N GLN A 148 45.94 -2.64 0.60
CA GLN A 148 46.93 -3.47 -0.12
C GLN A 148 48.21 -2.73 -0.40
N LYS A 149 48.12 -1.48 -0.90
CA LYS A 149 49.33 -0.64 -1.13
C LYS A 149 50.09 -0.35 0.16
N SER A 150 49.39 -0.06 1.25
CA SER A 150 50.01 0.17 2.56
C SER A 150 50.75 -1.07 3.08
N ARG A 151 50.14 -2.27 2.92
CA ARG A 151 50.79 -3.55 3.30
C ARG A 151 52.00 -3.84 2.43
N GLN A 152 51.94 -3.59 1.12
CA GLN A 152 53.05 -3.75 0.21
C GLN A 152 54.20 -2.82 0.56
N ALA A 153 53.90 -1.51 0.85
CA ALA A 153 54.91 -0.55 1.24
C ALA A 153 55.55 -0.91 2.59
N ALA A 154 54.77 -1.43 3.55
CA ALA A 154 55.32 -1.91 4.83
C ALA A 154 56.24 -3.14 4.63
N GLN A 155 55.86 -4.09 3.80
CA GLN A 155 56.70 -5.26 3.46
C GLN A 155 57.97 -4.86 2.73
N GLU A 156 57.88 -3.90 1.80
CA GLU A 156 59.09 -3.36 1.13
C GLU A 156 60.04 -2.63 2.06
N ALA A 157 59.48 -1.88 3.03
CA ALA A 157 60.29 -1.20 4.05
C ALA A 157 60.96 -2.21 4.98
N GLU A 158 60.23 -3.25 5.40
CA GLU A 158 60.77 -4.35 6.22
C GLU A 158 61.87 -5.11 5.51
N ASN A 159 61.71 -5.42 4.22
CA ASN A 159 62.71 -6.06 3.38
C ASN A 159 63.95 -5.19 3.17
N ARG A 160 63.81 -3.86 3.05
CA ARG A 160 64.94 -2.91 2.98
C ARG A 160 65.69 -2.82 4.29
N GLN A 161 64.99 -2.80 5.44
CA GLN A 161 65.65 -2.81 6.76
C GLN A 161 66.41 -4.12 7.03
N GLN A 162 65.94 -5.26 6.56
CA GLN A 162 66.64 -6.53 6.67
C GLN A 162 67.92 -6.58 5.78
N GLN A 163 67.95 -5.82 4.68
CA GLN A 163 69.11 -5.74 3.80
C GLN A 163 70.19 -4.75 4.31
N GLU A 164 69.81 -3.72 5.09
CA GLU A 164 70.74 -2.68 5.54
C GLU A 164 71.32 -2.89 6.96
N GLY A 165 70.93 -3.96 7.67
CA GLY A 165 71.59 -4.40 8.90
C GLY A 165 71.50 -3.41 10.08
N GLN A 166 70.58 -2.44 10.07
CA GLN A 166 70.38 -1.50 11.20
C GLN A 166 69.11 -1.87 11.98
N ILE A 167 69.31 -2.31 13.21
CA ILE A 167 68.23 -2.50 14.17
C ILE A 167 67.81 -1.11 14.67
N SER A 168 66.84 -0.50 14.05
CA SER A 168 66.16 0.70 14.55
C SER A 168 64.92 0.26 15.32
N THR A 169 64.99 0.35 16.66
CA THR A 169 63.86 0.22 17.56
C THR A 169 63.03 1.52 17.54
N GLN A 170 62.35 1.82 16.44
CA GLN A 170 61.22 2.72 16.49
C GLN A 170 59.94 1.88 16.57
N PRO A 171 59.10 2.07 17.59
CA PRO A 171 57.81 1.45 17.62
C PRO A 171 57.04 1.92 16.37
N ALA A 172 56.45 0.98 15.66
CA ALA A 172 55.53 1.29 14.57
C ALA A 172 54.52 2.34 15.05
N PRO A 173 54.28 3.40 14.28
CA PRO A 173 53.34 4.42 14.73
C PRO A 173 52.00 3.73 15.00
N THR A 174 51.62 3.70 16.26
CA THR A 174 50.28 3.35 16.70
C THR A 174 49.34 4.36 16.03
N GLN A 175 48.77 3.97 14.93
CA GLN A 175 47.75 4.79 14.26
C GLN A 175 46.66 5.10 15.27
N PRO A 176 46.32 6.34 15.54
CA PRO A 176 45.09 6.65 16.22
C PRO A 176 44.00 6.16 15.30
N GLN A 177 43.38 5.04 15.67
CA GLN A 177 42.24 4.49 14.97
C GLN A 177 41.08 5.44 15.25
N ALA A 178 40.97 6.49 14.42
CA ALA A 178 39.75 7.30 14.41
C ALA A 178 38.59 6.33 14.17
N ASP A 179 37.65 6.29 15.10
CA ASP A 179 36.47 5.46 14.97
C ASP A 179 35.85 5.72 13.60
N ASN A 180 35.92 4.71 12.73
CA ASN A 180 35.40 4.82 11.39
C ASN A 180 33.91 4.45 11.39
N PRO A 181 33.01 5.46 11.41
CA PRO A 181 31.58 5.23 11.52
C PRO A 181 31.00 4.47 10.30
N ILE A 182 31.67 4.53 9.15
CA ILE A 182 31.24 3.84 7.93
C ILE A 182 31.13 2.33 8.15
N SER A 183 32.13 1.73 8.81
CA SER A 183 32.15 0.28 9.07
C SER A 183 31.02 -0.15 10.01
N ILE A 184 30.65 0.68 10.96
CA ILE A 184 29.57 0.45 11.91
C ILE A 184 28.22 0.54 11.20
N ILE A 185 27.97 1.63 10.45
CA ILE A 185 26.73 1.82 9.70
C ILE A 185 26.54 0.72 8.64
N LYS A 186 27.59 0.31 7.93
CA LYS A 186 27.53 -0.83 7.00
C LYS A 186 27.11 -2.14 7.67
N ARG A 187 27.51 -2.36 8.90
CA ARG A 187 27.03 -3.52 9.67
C ARG A 187 25.57 -3.37 10.03
N ILE A 188 25.12 -2.18 10.40
CA ILE A 188 23.72 -1.87 10.71
C ILE A 188 22.84 -2.04 9.46
N MET A 189 23.30 -1.60 8.29
CA MET A 189 22.57 -1.79 7.02
C MET A 189 22.29 -3.25 6.65
N LYS A 190 23.06 -4.19 7.22
CA LYS A 190 22.85 -5.63 7.03
C LYS A 190 21.86 -6.26 8.01
N MET A 191 21.39 -5.51 9.00
CA MET A 191 20.40 -5.96 9.98
C MET A 191 19.01 -6.02 9.33
N GLY A 192 18.07 -6.72 9.98
CA GLY A 192 16.68 -6.76 9.54
C GLY A 192 16.02 -5.37 9.64
N ILE A 193 15.39 -4.92 8.56
CA ILE A 193 14.83 -3.56 8.52
C ILE A 193 13.83 -3.30 9.66
N LEU A 194 12.96 -4.26 9.97
CA LEU A 194 11.98 -4.10 11.05
C LEU A 194 12.66 -3.99 12.43
N GLU A 195 13.78 -4.66 12.63
CA GLU A 195 14.58 -4.55 13.86
C GLU A 195 15.13 -3.13 14.03
N LEU A 196 15.50 -2.48 12.94
CA LEU A 196 16.02 -1.12 12.95
C LEU A 196 14.95 -0.06 13.19
N VAL A 197 13.79 -0.20 12.54
CA VAL A 197 12.81 0.90 12.45
C VAL A 197 11.62 0.75 13.40
N LEU A 198 11.37 -0.43 13.96
CA LEU A 198 10.25 -0.58 14.88
C LEU A 198 10.63 -0.14 16.32
N PRO A 199 9.73 0.55 17.00
CA PRO A 199 9.91 0.89 18.40
C PRO A 199 9.90 -0.39 19.27
N PRO A 200 10.69 -0.44 20.35
CA PRO A 200 10.73 -1.60 21.23
C PRO A 200 9.38 -1.84 21.93
N GLY A 201 9.08 -3.10 22.20
CA GLY A 201 7.92 -3.50 23.02
C GLY A 201 6.57 -3.50 22.31
N ARG A 202 6.49 -3.23 21.01
CA ARG A 202 5.26 -3.37 20.22
C ARG A 202 5.23 -4.74 19.54
N GLU A 203 4.20 -5.53 19.85
CA GLU A 203 3.98 -6.81 19.17
C GLU A 203 3.68 -6.59 17.68
N ILE A 204 4.35 -7.35 16.85
CA ILE A 204 4.12 -7.37 15.40
C ILE A 204 3.16 -8.49 15.07
N SER A 205 2.13 -8.21 14.29
CA SER A 205 1.23 -9.24 13.79
C SER A 205 1.96 -10.21 12.87
N THR A 206 1.69 -11.50 13.08
CA THR A 206 2.20 -12.61 12.26
C THR A 206 1.09 -13.27 11.45
N ARG A 207 -0.04 -12.59 11.28
CA ARG A 207 -1.19 -13.14 10.55
C ARG A 207 -0.85 -13.37 9.09
N THR A 208 -1.47 -14.42 8.55
CA THR A 208 -1.29 -14.85 7.16
C THR A 208 -2.63 -15.04 6.48
N VAL A 209 -2.63 -14.92 5.17
CA VAL A 209 -3.74 -15.25 4.28
C VAL A 209 -3.27 -16.21 3.20
N SER A 210 -4.20 -16.99 2.62
CA SER A 210 -3.88 -17.86 1.48
C SER A 210 -4.34 -17.20 0.20
N LYS A 211 -3.42 -16.83 -0.66
CA LYS A 211 -3.73 -16.18 -1.94
C LYS A 211 -4.68 -16.99 -2.81
N ASP A 212 -4.52 -18.31 -2.83
CA ASP A 212 -5.34 -19.20 -3.65
C ASP A 212 -6.83 -19.14 -3.30
N THR A 213 -7.17 -18.66 -2.11
CA THR A 213 -8.55 -18.47 -1.66
C THR A 213 -9.06 -17.05 -1.79
N MET A 214 -8.19 -16.11 -2.15
CA MET A 214 -8.50 -14.68 -2.27
C MET A 214 -9.08 -14.33 -3.64
N VAL A 215 -9.78 -13.22 -3.72
CA VAL A 215 -10.34 -12.67 -4.97
C VAL A 215 -9.23 -12.47 -6.02
N SER A 216 -8.08 -11.94 -5.61
CA SER A 216 -6.94 -11.67 -6.49
C SER A 216 -6.18 -12.92 -6.94
N GLY A 217 -6.38 -14.08 -6.30
CA GLY A 217 -5.59 -15.28 -6.53
C GLY A 217 -6.36 -16.47 -7.11
N ARG A 218 -7.67 -16.51 -6.96
CA ARG A 218 -8.51 -17.60 -7.47
C ARG A 218 -9.12 -17.26 -8.84
N GLN A 219 -9.59 -18.29 -9.53
CA GLN A 219 -10.44 -18.11 -10.71
C GLN A 219 -11.84 -17.63 -10.26
N LEU A 220 -12.23 -16.44 -10.70
CA LEU A 220 -13.50 -15.81 -10.36
C LEU A 220 -14.62 -16.28 -11.26
N GLN A 221 -15.84 -16.33 -10.71
CA GLN A 221 -17.05 -16.41 -11.52
C GLN A 221 -17.20 -15.13 -12.33
N GLN A 222 -17.79 -15.26 -13.51
CA GLN A 222 -18.01 -14.17 -14.45
C GLN A 222 -19.51 -13.94 -14.61
N GLY A 223 -19.91 -12.69 -14.71
CA GLY A 223 -21.26 -12.31 -15.05
C GLY A 223 -21.63 -12.71 -16.48
N MET A 224 -22.89 -12.53 -16.83
CA MET A 224 -23.39 -12.66 -18.19
C MET A 224 -23.54 -11.26 -18.80
N GLU A 225 -23.10 -11.10 -20.04
CA GLU A 225 -23.13 -9.82 -20.75
C GLU A 225 -24.50 -9.13 -20.64
N MET A 226 -24.48 -7.85 -20.31
CA MET A 226 -25.66 -6.99 -20.21
C MET A 226 -25.56 -5.87 -21.24
N PRO A 227 -26.73 -5.35 -21.75
CA PRO A 227 -26.75 -4.30 -22.77
C PRO A 227 -26.00 -3.02 -22.37
N ASP A 228 -26.11 -2.65 -21.08
CA ASP A 228 -25.44 -1.46 -20.54
C ASP A 228 -24.10 -1.88 -19.91
N GLY A 229 -23.02 -1.69 -20.67
CA GLY A 229 -21.65 -1.91 -20.20
C GLY A 229 -21.26 -0.91 -19.09
N VAL A 230 -20.32 -1.30 -18.23
CA VAL A 230 -19.70 -0.38 -17.26
C VAL A 230 -18.55 0.35 -17.95
N THR A 231 -18.56 1.67 -17.90
CA THR A 231 -17.44 2.46 -18.44
C THR A 231 -16.36 2.59 -17.36
N ALA A 232 -15.15 2.15 -17.67
CA ALA A 232 -14.03 2.25 -16.73
C ALA A 232 -13.73 3.72 -16.39
N ASP A 233 -13.68 4.02 -15.08
CA ASP A 233 -13.28 5.33 -14.57
C ASP A 233 -11.80 5.32 -14.16
N SER A 234 -11.00 6.10 -14.85
CA SER A 234 -9.56 6.28 -14.60
C SER A 234 -9.20 7.70 -14.14
N SER A 235 -10.19 8.48 -13.70
CA SER A 235 -9.94 9.87 -13.29
C SER A 235 -9.08 9.92 -12.01
N TYR A 236 -8.23 10.92 -11.92
CA TYR A 236 -7.41 11.19 -10.74
C TYR A 236 -8.27 11.38 -9.48
N THR A 237 -9.37 12.15 -9.62
CA THR A 237 -10.32 12.38 -8.53
C THR A 237 -10.86 11.08 -7.95
N SER A 238 -11.35 10.19 -8.80
CA SER A 238 -11.88 8.89 -8.38
C SER A 238 -10.81 8.02 -7.73
N GLY A 239 -9.58 8.06 -8.24
CA GLY A 239 -8.43 7.38 -7.63
C GLY A 239 -8.14 7.84 -6.21
N VAL A 240 -8.18 9.15 -5.96
CA VAL A 240 -7.97 9.75 -4.63
C VAL A 240 -9.13 9.42 -3.69
N LEU A 241 -10.38 9.46 -4.16
CA LEU A 241 -11.55 9.12 -3.37
C LEU A 241 -11.55 7.65 -2.96
N PHE A 242 -11.27 6.75 -3.91
CA PHE A 242 -11.13 5.33 -3.63
C PHE A 242 -10.05 5.06 -2.58
N GLN A 243 -8.90 5.71 -2.71
CA GLN A 243 -7.81 5.53 -1.76
C GLN A 243 -8.17 6.07 -0.36
N GLN A 244 -8.89 7.20 -0.28
CA GLN A 244 -9.36 7.72 1.01
C GLN A 244 -10.38 6.76 1.66
N TYR A 245 -11.26 6.15 0.87
CA TYR A 245 -12.16 5.10 1.35
C TYR A 245 -11.38 3.93 1.95
N LEU A 246 -10.34 3.44 1.27
CA LEU A 246 -9.50 2.36 1.80
C LEU A 246 -8.88 2.73 3.14
N MET A 247 -8.37 3.97 3.28
CA MET A 247 -7.80 4.46 4.54
C MET A 247 -8.83 4.53 5.68
N ASN A 248 -10.10 4.73 5.35
CA ASN A 248 -11.17 4.80 6.35
C ASN A 248 -11.67 3.42 6.81
N HIS A 249 -11.56 2.39 5.96
CA HIS A 249 -12.17 1.07 6.20
C HIS A 249 -11.16 -0.05 6.45
N LEU A 250 -9.91 0.11 6.01
CA LEU A 250 -8.88 -0.91 6.15
C LEU A 250 -7.87 -0.55 7.23
N GLY A 251 -7.52 -1.54 8.06
CA GLY A 251 -6.52 -1.36 9.11
C GLY A 251 -5.10 -1.19 8.55
N ASN A 252 -4.25 -0.55 9.33
CA ASN A 252 -2.83 -0.36 9.04
C ASN A 252 -1.99 -0.60 10.31
N TYR A 253 -0.69 -0.43 10.24
CA TYR A 253 0.19 -0.67 11.39
C TYR A 253 -0.14 0.20 12.61
N THR A 254 -0.59 1.44 12.42
CA THR A 254 -0.95 2.36 13.53
C THR A 254 -2.33 2.07 14.11
N ASP A 255 -3.26 1.59 13.29
CA ASP A 255 -4.61 1.14 13.66
C ASP A 255 -4.92 -0.24 13.06
N PRO A 256 -4.47 -1.32 13.72
CA PRO A 256 -4.54 -2.68 13.16
C PRO A 256 -5.96 -3.24 13.10
N SER A 257 -6.31 -3.88 11.98
CA SER A 257 -7.55 -4.62 11.86
C SER A 257 -7.58 -5.85 12.81
N LYS A 258 -8.79 -6.19 13.28
CA LYS A 258 -9.01 -7.34 14.16
C LYS A 258 -9.32 -8.63 13.41
N GLU A 259 -9.87 -8.54 12.21
CA GLU A 259 -10.51 -9.65 11.53
C GLU A 259 -9.63 -10.41 10.54
N SER A 260 -8.99 -9.72 9.62
CA SER A 260 -8.15 -10.29 8.57
C SER A 260 -6.66 -10.16 8.89
N LEU A 261 -5.83 -9.80 7.89
CA LEU A 261 -4.51 -9.27 8.17
C LEU A 261 -4.65 -8.02 9.06
N ALA A 262 -3.72 -7.85 9.98
CA ALA A 262 -3.72 -6.66 10.83
C ALA A 262 -3.36 -5.40 10.02
N TYR A 263 -2.47 -5.55 9.04
CA TYR A 263 -1.90 -4.48 8.23
C TYR A 263 -2.43 -4.55 6.80
N GLN A 264 -3.75 -4.29 6.67
CA GLN A 264 -4.47 -4.43 5.40
C GLN A 264 -4.03 -3.40 4.34
N MET A 265 -3.74 -2.17 4.76
CA MET A 265 -3.25 -1.13 3.84
C MET A 265 -1.84 -1.45 3.33
N GLU A 266 -0.98 -2.02 4.17
CA GLU A 266 0.34 -2.52 3.78
C GLU A 266 0.21 -3.72 2.81
N TYR A 267 -0.84 -4.55 2.97
CA TYR A 267 -1.19 -5.57 1.99
C TYR A 267 -1.62 -4.95 0.65
N VAL A 268 -2.45 -3.92 0.66
CA VAL A 268 -2.83 -3.21 -0.59
C VAL A 268 -1.58 -2.70 -1.31
N PHE A 269 -0.59 -2.21 -0.60
CA PHE A 269 0.69 -1.80 -1.16
C PHE A 269 1.55 -3.00 -1.61
N GLY A 270 1.87 -3.93 -0.70
CA GLY A 270 2.89 -4.97 -0.88
C GLY A 270 2.38 -6.24 -1.56
N GLY A 271 1.12 -6.63 -1.32
CA GLY A 271 0.50 -7.85 -1.84
C GLY A 271 1.18 -9.14 -1.41
N ARG A 272 1.75 -9.18 -0.19
CA ARG A 272 2.38 -10.37 0.38
C ARG A 272 1.37 -11.14 1.26
N ASP A 273 1.60 -12.45 1.43
CA ASP A 273 0.65 -13.34 2.11
C ASP A 273 0.62 -13.16 3.62
N ASN A 274 1.48 -12.34 4.19
CA ASN A 274 1.58 -12.15 5.63
C ASN A 274 1.88 -10.69 6.01
N ASP A 275 1.51 -10.33 7.23
CA ASP A 275 1.67 -8.99 7.79
C ASP A 275 3.14 -8.54 7.85
N ILE A 276 4.05 -9.44 8.23
CA ILE A 276 5.47 -9.11 8.38
C ILE A 276 6.09 -8.66 7.06
N ASP A 277 5.86 -9.39 5.98
CA ASP A 277 6.46 -9.08 4.68
C ASP A 277 5.80 -7.86 4.01
N ASN A 278 4.51 -7.62 4.28
CA ASN A 278 3.85 -6.39 3.88
C ASN A 278 4.44 -5.18 4.60
N LEU A 279 4.61 -5.27 5.92
CA LEU A 279 5.22 -4.22 6.73
C LEU A 279 6.67 -3.96 6.32
N LYS A 280 7.48 -5.01 6.06
CA LYS A 280 8.83 -4.88 5.51
C LYS A 280 8.85 -4.12 4.19
N SER A 281 7.89 -4.40 3.31
CA SER A 281 7.80 -3.73 2.00
C SER A 281 7.58 -2.23 2.16
N VAL A 282 6.69 -1.82 3.06
CA VAL A 282 6.43 -0.42 3.38
C VAL A 282 7.64 0.22 4.06
N ALA A 283 8.21 -0.43 5.09
CA ALA A 283 9.37 0.07 5.81
C ALA A 283 10.57 0.30 4.89
N SER A 284 10.84 -0.65 3.98
CA SER A 284 11.92 -0.53 2.99
C SER A 284 11.72 0.64 2.03
N LYS A 285 10.48 0.84 1.58
CA LYS A 285 10.19 1.96 0.68
C LYS A 285 10.27 3.32 1.39
N LEU A 286 9.79 3.39 2.64
CA LEU A 286 9.94 4.59 3.48
C LEU A 286 11.41 4.92 3.73
N LEU A 287 12.22 3.93 4.13
CA LEU A 287 13.65 4.11 4.37
C LEU A 287 14.36 4.61 3.12
N PHE A 288 14.08 4.01 1.95
CA PHE A 288 14.66 4.43 0.68
C PHE A 288 14.34 5.89 0.33
N ILE A 289 13.07 6.30 0.48
CA ILE A 289 12.67 7.69 0.20
C ILE A 289 13.35 8.64 1.18
N ARG A 290 13.37 8.30 2.48
CA ARG A 290 13.99 9.15 3.50
C ARG A 290 15.48 9.28 3.29
N GLU A 291 16.18 8.18 2.96
CA GLU A 291 17.62 8.19 2.68
C GLU A 291 17.97 9.16 1.55
N GLY A 292 17.24 9.11 0.44
CA GLY A 292 17.49 10.02 -0.68
C GLY A 292 17.23 11.47 -0.34
N VAL A 293 16.14 11.77 0.37
CA VAL A 293 15.81 13.14 0.79
C VAL A 293 16.84 13.66 1.79
N ASN A 294 17.21 12.87 2.79
CA ASN A 294 18.19 13.24 3.80
C ASN A 294 19.58 13.45 3.19
N PHE A 295 19.98 12.58 2.25
CA PHE A 295 21.23 12.76 1.52
C PHE A 295 21.24 14.07 0.71
N ALA A 296 20.15 14.37 -0.02
CA ALA A 296 20.04 15.63 -0.75
C ALA A 296 20.09 16.87 0.19
N CYS A 297 19.51 16.77 1.38
CA CYS A 297 19.60 17.83 2.40
C CYS A 297 21.04 18.01 2.89
N LEU A 298 21.78 16.91 3.16
CA LEU A 298 23.20 16.97 3.55
C LEU A 298 24.07 17.61 2.47
N MET A 299 23.82 17.25 1.21
CA MET A 299 24.58 17.82 0.07
C MET A 299 24.35 19.32 -0.08
N ALA A 300 23.18 19.83 0.31
CA ALA A 300 22.83 21.24 0.27
C ALA A 300 23.33 22.03 1.52
N ASP A 301 23.65 21.35 2.63
CA ASP A 301 24.09 21.96 3.88
C ASP A 301 25.61 22.08 3.93
N ASN A 302 26.12 23.29 3.68
CA ASN A 302 27.57 23.55 3.66
C ASN A 302 28.26 23.27 5.00
N VAL A 303 27.58 23.45 6.14
CA VAL A 303 28.17 23.21 7.47
C VAL A 303 28.40 21.72 7.67
N LYS A 304 27.35 20.90 7.43
CA LYS A 304 27.44 19.44 7.56
C LYS A 304 28.42 18.83 6.55
N ARG A 305 28.47 19.37 5.33
CA ARG A 305 29.49 18.94 4.36
C ARG A 305 30.89 19.22 4.84
N THR A 306 31.16 20.41 5.41
CA THR A 306 32.49 20.76 5.95
C THR A 306 32.89 19.82 7.10
N GLU A 307 31.95 19.45 7.98
CA GLU A 307 32.17 18.43 9.02
C GLU A 307 32.55 17.07 8.42
N ALA A 308 31.81 16.62 7.41
CA ALA A 308 32.09 15.37 6.73
C ALA A 308 33.45 15.39 6.00
N GLN A 309 33.79 16.49 5.36
CA GLN A 309 35.10 16.69 4.71
C GLN A 309 36.24 16.64 5.70
N ALA A 310 36.13 17.30 6.86
CA ALA A 310 37.15 17.29 7.90
C ALA A 310 37.36 15.85 8.42
N LEU A 311 36.31 15.12 8.70
CA LEU A 311 36.42 13.72 9.15
C LEU A 311 36.96 12.81 8.04
N ALA A 312 36.55 13.00 6.79
CA ALA A 312 37.07 12.27 5.65
C ALA A 312 38.57 12.47 5.45
N ALA A 313 39.05 13.71 5.58
CA ALA A 313 40.48 14.04 5.51
C ALA A 313 41.27 13.39 6.65
N ALA A 314 40.70 13.37 7.87
CA ALA A 314 41.33 12.72 9.03
C ALA A 314 41.45 11.19 8.82
N ILE A 315 40.36 10.55 8.32
CA ILE A 315 40.36 9.12 7.99
C ILE A 315 41.36 8.82 6.87
N ALA A 316 41.33 9.60 5.77
CA ALA A 316 42.24 9.41 4.63
C ALA A 316 43.72 9.56 5.02
N SER A 317 44.07 10.51 5.91
CA SER A 317 45.44 10.68 6.39
C SER A 317 45.87 9.54 7.31
N GLY A 318 44.97 9.00 8.15
CA GLY A 318 45.24 7.82 8.96
C GLY A 318 45.57 6.57 8.15
N PHE A 319 44.99 6.43 6.95
CA PHE A 319 45.28 5.34 6.01
C PHE A 319 46.39 5.67 4.99
N LEU A 320 47.06 6.83 5.10
CA LEU A 320 48.07 7.31 4.17
C LEU A 320 47.59 7.40 2.70
N VAL A 321 46.34 7.71 2.47
CA VAL A 321 45.72 7.80 1.12
C VAL A 321 44.95 9.11 0.96
N PRO A 322 45.59 10.28 0.94
CA PRO A 322 44.93 11.58 0.82
C PRO A 322 43.93 11.70 -0.37
N PRO A 323 44.18 11.09 -1.56
CA PRO A 323 43.26 11.15 -2.68
C PRO A 323 41.87 10.47 -2.42
N ALA A 324 41.80 9.56 -1.45
CA ALA A 324 40.54 8.87 -1.10
C ALA A 324 39.59 9.76 -0.28
N ALA A 325 39.97 10.95 0.16
CA ALA A 325 39.16 11.81 1.02
C ALA A 325 37.78 12.14 0.42
N VAL A 326 37.69 12.34 -0.92
CA VAL A 326 36.44 12.64 -1.61
C VAL A 326 35.46 11.45 -1.58
N VAL A 327 35.96 10.23 -1.75
CA VAL A 327 35.16 9.01 -1.70
C VAL A 327 34.73 8.71 -0.27
N ILE A 328 35.58 8.95 0.70
CA ILE A 328 35.26 8.83 2.13
C ILE A 328 34.22 9.88 2.54
N GLU A 329 34.30 11.13 2.07
CA GLU A 329 33.26 12.16 2.28
C GLU A 329 31.90 11.67 1.79
N SER A 330 31.81 11.20 0.54
CA SER A 330 30.57 10.70 -0.03
C SER A 330 29.99 9.51 0.76
N ALA A 331 30.84 8.58 1.19
CA ALA A 331 30.42 7.44 2.00
C ALA A 331 29.94 7.87 3.41
N LEU A 332 30.61 8.86 4.04
CA LEU A 332 30.19 9.43 5.33
C LEU A 332 28.83 10.11 5.23
N LEU A 333 28.59 10.91 4.18
CA LEU A 333 27.31 11.58 3.96
C LEU A 333 26.18 10.56 3.74
N LEU A 334 26.43 9.47 3.02
CA LEU A 334 25.46 8.37 2.87
C LEU A 334 25.17 7.67 4.19
N CYS A 335 26.21 7.32 4.94
CA CYS A 335 26.03 6.71 6.26
C CYS A 335 25.25 7.63 7.21
N TRP A 336 25.49 8.92 7.15
CA TRP A 336 24.77 9.90 7.95
C TRP A 336 23.30 10.01 7.51
N ALA A 337 23.04 10.09 6.19
CA ALA A 337 21.69 10.09 5.64
C ALA A 337 20.91 8.83 6.03
N PHE A 338 21.53 7.66 5.92
CA PHE A 338 20.93 6.40 6.33
C PHE A 338 20.57 6.39 7.82
N ALA A 339 21.50 6.77 8.69
CA ALA A 339 21.27 6.81 10.14
C ALA A 339 20.10 7.73 10.50
N GLU A 340 20.06 8.93 9.93
CA GLU A 340 18.94 9.88 10.10
C GLU A 340 17.64 9.31 9.58
N SER A 341 17.67 8.55 8.47
CA SER A 341 16.49 7.95 7.88
C SER A 341 15.92 6.79 8.70
N VAL A 342 16.79 6.03 9.37
CA VAL A 342 16.36 5.02 10.35
C VAL A 342 15.59 5.69 11.49
N LEU A 343 16.10 6.81 12.03
CA LEU A 343 15.40 7.58 13.07
C LEU A 343 14.06 8.14 12.59
N ASP A 344 14.01 8.66 11.36
CA ASP A 344 12.77 9.17 10.75
C ASP A 344 11.70 8.10 10.64
N VAL A 345 12.06 6.94 10.07
CA VAL A 345 11.09 5.85 9.87
C VAL A 345 10.67 5.29 11.23
N ARG A 346 11.60 5.18 12.20
CA ARG A 346 11.29 4.77 13.57
C ARG A 346 10.30 5.72 14.25
N GLU A 347 10.46 7.03 14.05
CA GLU A 347 9.55 8.04 14.58
C GLU A 347 8.14 7.90 13.97
N LEU A 348 8.03 7.64 12.65
CA LEU A 348 6.74 7.36 11.99
C LEU A 348 6.06 6.13 12.59
N PHE A 349 6.78 5.02 12.75
CA PHE A 349 6.25 3.80 13.37
C PHE A 349 5.90 3.97 14.85
N ALA A 350 6.50 4.95 15.51
CA ALA A 350 6.18 5.31 16.89
C ALA A 350 4.96 6.26 17.00
N GLY A 351 4.37 6.66 15.87
CA GLY A 351 3.20 7.56 15.82
C GLY A 351 3.55 9.05 15.74
N GLY A 352 4.83 9.40 15.55
CA GLY A 352 5.28 10.77 15.32
C GLY A 352 5.07 11.24 13.88
N LYS A 353 5.48 12.47 13.60
CA LYS A 353 5.38 13.11 12.28
C LYS A 353 6.75 13.53 11.79
N ILE A 354 7.02 13.33 10.51
CA ILE A 354 8.28 13.70 9.86
C ILE A 354 8.00 14.61 8.66
N PRO A 355 8.66 15.79 8.57
CA PRO A 355 8.53 16.63 7.39
C PRO A 355 9.15 15.95 6.17
N LEU A 356 8.53 16.10 5.00
CA LEU A 356 9.06 15.52 3.75
C LEU A 356 10.47 16.05 3.44
N VAL A 357 10.68 17.34 3.58
CA VAL A 357 12.00 17.97 3.46
C VAL A 357 12.38 18.53 4.82
N LYS A 358 13.53 18.14 5.34
CA LYS A 358 14.08 18.61 6.61
C LYS A 358 14.86 19.91 6.45
N THR A 359 14.85 20.70 7.51
CA THR A 359 15.80 21.79 7.74
C THR A 359 16.91 21.31 8.67
N SER A 360 17.98 22.09 8.81
CA SER A 360 19.08 21.75 9.76
C SER A 360 18.57 21.59 11.21
N ALA A 361 17.48 22.26 11.59
CA ALA A 361 16.88 22.14 12.91
C ALA A 361 16.14 20.82 13.14
N ASP A 362 15.73 20.13 12.06
CA ASP A 362 15.01 18.86 12.14
C ASP A 362 15.93 17.64 12.26
N TRP A 363 17.27 17.83 12.14
CA TRP A 363 18.25 16.76 12.25
C TRP A 363 18.39 16.27 13.68
N GLN A 364 18.45 14.95 13.83
CA GLN A 364 18.49 14.30 15.14
C GLN A 364 19.88 13.77 15.49
N ILE A 365 20.63 13.28 14.49
CA ILE A 365 21.94 12.67 14.72
C ILE A 365 23.07 13.55 14.21
N SER A 366 24.10 13.75 15.02
CA SER A 366 25.38 14.40 14.63
C SER A 366 26.31 13.37 13.99
N LEU A 367 27.26 13.85 13.19
CA LEU A 367 28.28 13.00 12.56
C LEU A 367 29.13 12.26 13.62
N SER A 368 29.40 12.90 14.75
CA SER A 368 30.13 12.30 15.88
C SER A 368 29.40 11.15 16.57
N ASN A 369 28.05 11.12 16.49
CA ASN A 369 27.25 10.12 17.17
C ASN A 369 26.84 8.96 16.23
N LEU A 370 27.33 8.92 14.99
CA LEU A 370 27.04 7.82 14.07
C LEU A 370 27.50 6.46 14.60
N SER A 371 28.66 6.43 15.29
CA SER A 371 29.20 5.20 15.86
C SER A 371 28.31 4.59 16.95
N SER A 372 27.56 5.42 17.67
CA SER A 372 26.68 5.03 18.77
C SER A 372 25.21 4.98 18.39
N LEU A 373 24.88 4.94 17.09
CA LEU A 373 23.48 4.93 16.60
C LEU A 373 22.64 3.87 17.31
N MET A 374 23.13 2.63 17.42
CA MET A 374 22.38 1.52 18.01
C MET A 374 22.11 1.71 19.50
N GLU A 375 23.03 2.35 20.22
CA GLU A 375 22.90 2.62 21.66
C GLU A 375 21.90 3.74 21.94
N GLY A 376 21.73 4.65 20.97
CA GLY A 376 20.88 5.82 21.08
C GLY A 376 19.48 5.70 20.44
N LEU A 377 19.18 4.63 19.68
CA LEU A 377 17.95 4.52 18.89
C LEU A 377 16.67 4.79 19.69
N ASP A 378 16.60 4.34 20.94
CA ASP A 378 15.41 4.48 21.77
C ASP A 378 15.32 5.83 22.50
N SER A 379 16.46 6.51 22.68
CA SER A 379 16.55 7.79 23.38
C SER A 379 16.51 9.02 22.46
N MET A 380 16.76 8.83 21.16
CA MET A 380 16.85 9.92 20.16
C MET A 380 15.49 10.29 19.54
N ARG A 381 14.37 10.15 20.29
CA ARG A 381 13.05 10.53 19.78
C ARG A 381 12.85 12.05 19.86
N LYS A 382 12.47 12.63 18.73
CA LYS A 382 12.00 14.01 18.64
C LYS A 382 10.48 13.95 18.35
N ASN A 383 9.63 14.27 19.29
CA ASN A 383 8.20 14.45 19.04
C ASN A 383 8.00 15.67 18.14
N ASN A 384 8.10 15.48 16.84
CA ASN A 384 7.77 16.52 15.88
C ASN A 384 6.24 16.61 15.74
N GLU A 385 5.69 17.78 16.04
CA GLU A 385 4.25 18.05 15.81
C GLU A 385 3.97 18.41 14.35
N HIS A 386 5.02 18.75 13.59
CA HIS A 386 4.93 19.16 12.19
C HIS A 386 5.43 18.08 11.23
N GLY A 387 4.73 17.91 10.13
CA GLY A 387 5.10 16.94 9.10
C GLY A 387 3.96 15.99 8.73
N LEU A 388 4.32 14.91 8.06
CA LEU A 388 3.43 13.84 7.67
C LEU A 388 3.47 12.70 8.68
N SER A 389 2.31 12.14 9.01
CA SER A 389 2.16 10.91 9.81
C SER A 389 2.50 9.67 8.98
N TYR A 390 2.59 8.51 9.64
CA TYR A 390 2.73 7.23 8.95
C TYR A 390 1.64 7.00 7.91
N GLU A 391 0.38 7.29 8.26
CA GLU A 391 -0.78 7.16 7.37
C GLU A 391 -0.68 8.08 6.16
N ASP A 392 -0.22 9.32 6.36
CA ASP A 392 0.00 10.27 5.27
C ASP A 392 1.06 9.76 4.28
N TYR A 393 2.15 9.15 4.79
CA TYR A 393 3.16 8.51 3.95
C TYR A 393 2.60 7.28 3.24
N LEU A 394 1.82 6.46 3.94
CA LEU A 394 1.21 5.26 3.36
C LEU A 394 0.26 5.60 2.20
N GLN A 395 -0.54 6.67 2.33
CA GLN A 395 -1.36 7.19 1.25
C GLN A 395 -0.52 7.52 0.01
N VAL A 396 0.61 8.20 0.19
CA VAL A 396 1.50 8.54 -0.92
C VAL A 396 2.13 7.29 -1.56
N LEU A 397 2.53 6.31 -0.75
CA LEU A 397 3.12 5.06 -1.24
C LEU A 397 2.16 4.24 -2.10
N ILE A 398 0.86 4.31 -1.81
CA ILE A 398 -0.18 3.54 -2.52
C ILE A 398 -0.58 4.21 -3.85
N LEU A 399 -0.37 5.51 -4.02
CA LEU A 399 -0.73 6.23 -5.25
C LEU A 399 -0.23 5.54 -6.54
N PRO A 400 1.06 5.16 -6.66
CA PRO A 400 1.58 4.55 -7.87
C PRO A 400 1.17 3.08 -8.07
N VAL A 401 0.49 2.45 -7.11
CA VAL A 401 -0.04 1.09 -7.28
C VAL A 401 -1.18 1.15 -8.29
N SER A 402 -1.17 0.25 -9.29
CA SER A 402 -2.22 0.25 -10.32
C SER A 402 -3.62 0.08 -9.72
N LYS A 403 -4.63 0.73 -10.33
CA LYS A 403 -6.03 0.66 -9.93
C LYS A 403 -6.48 -0.78 -9.71
N GLU A 404 -6.27 -1.64 -10.71
CA GLU A 404 -6.63 -3.05 -10.66
C GLU A 404 -6.09 -3.77 -9.41
N LYS A 405 -4.79 -3.60 -9.11
CA LYS A 405 -4.19 -4.20 -7.91
C LYS A 405 -4.79 -3.66 -6.62
N LYS A 406 -5.05 -2.36 -6.55
CA LYS A 406 -5.69 -1.75 -5.37
C LYS A 406 -7.09 -2.30 -5.16
N VAL A 407 -7.89 -2.38 -6.21
CA VAL A 407 -9.26 -2.88 -6.20
C VAL A 407 -9.31 -4.35 -5.79
N MET A 408 -8.55 -5.21 -6.47
CA MET A 408 -8.54 -6.64 -6.19
C MET A 408 -8.06 -6.95 -4.76
N ARG A 409 -7.00 -6.29 -4.30
CA ARG A 409 -6.50 -6.48 -2.93
C ARG A 409 -7.42 -5.90 -1.86
N ALA A 410 -8.15 -4.84 -2.15
CA ALA A 410 -9.18 -4.31 -1.26
C ALA A 410 -10.33 -5.33 -1.10
N MET A 411 -10.79 -5.92 -2.20
CA MET A 411 -11.79 -6.99 -2.17
C MET A 411 -11.30 -8.22 -1.40
N ASP A 412 -10.02 -8.59 -1.52
CA ASP A 412 -9.42 -9.66 -0.71
C ASP A 412 -9.63 -9.43 0.78
N MET A 413 -9.32 -8.22 1.25
CA MET A 413 -9.38 -7.88 2.67
C MET A 413 -10.82 -7.83 3.18
N ILE A 414 -11.74 -7.28 2.39
CA ILE A 414 -13.16 -7.19 2.73
C ILE A 414 -13.78 -8.60 2.77
N GLU A 415 -13.53 -9.42 1.76
CA GLU A 415 -14.03 -10.79 1.71
C GLU A 415 -13.52 -11.61 2.89
N ASP A 416 -12.22 -11.59 3.16
CA ASP A 416 -11.62 -12.35 4.27
C ASP A 416 -12.15 -11.87 5.64
N ALA A 417 -12.35 -10.57 5.82
CA ALA A 417 -12.92 -10.02 7.05
C ALA A 417 -14.36 -10.49 7.26
N ILE A 418 -15.21 -10.44 6.22
CA ILE A 418 -16.61 -10.91 6.30
C ILE A 418 -16.66 -12.42 6.58
N ARG A 419 -15.78 -13.20 5.92
CA ARG A 419 -15.71 -14.67 6.15
C ARG A 419 -15.33 -14.99 7.59
N LYS A 420 -14.37 -14.30 8.16
CA LYS A 420 -13.91 -14.49 9.56
C LYS A 420 -14.95 -14.02 10.59
N LYS A 421 -15.82 -13.07 10.23
CA LYS A 421 -16.95 -12.64 11.08
C LYS A 421 -18.16 -13.59 11.05
N GLY A 422 -17.97 -14.84 10.66
CA GLY A 422 -18.97 -15.92 10.75
C GLY A 422 -19.75 -16.18 9.47
N ARG A 423 -19.32 -15.65 8.31
CA ARG A 423 -19.88 -15.96 7.01
C ARG A 423 -18.86 -16.71 6.14
N ALA A 424 -18.41 -17.86 6.60
CA ALA A 424 -17.35 -18.65 5.95
C ALA A 424 -17.59 -18.93 4.45
N ASN A 425 -18.85 -18.93 4.01
CA ASN A 425 -19.25 -19.16 2.62
C ASN A 425 -19.51 -17.86 1.84
N PHE A 426 -19.05 -16.73 2.32
CA PHE A 426 -19.17 -15.46 1.58
C PHE A 426 -18.09 -15.35 0.52
N TYR A 427 -18.48 -15.03 -0.71
CA TYR A 427 -17.58 -14.81 -1.84
C TYR A 427 -18.03 -13.59 -2.65
N MET A 428 -17.09 -12.66 -2.88
CA MET A 428 -17.35 -11.41 -3.64
C MET A 428 -17.80 -11.69 -5.07
N ASP A 429 -17.28 -12.74 -5.70
CA ASP A 429 -17.65 -13.17 -7.04
C ASP A 429 -18.98 -13.93 -7.12
N SER A 430 -19.71 -14.00 -6.01
CA SER A 430 -21.12 -14.40 -5.97
C SER A 430 -22.06 -13.22 -5.69
N CYS A 431 -21.52 -12.02 -5.52
CA CYS A 431 -22.29 -10.81 -5.23
C CYS A 431 -22.81 -10.18 -6.51
N VAL A 432 -24.14 -10.21 -6.68
CA VAL A 432 -24.83 -9.68 -7.87
C VAL A 432 -25.15 -8.20 -7.65
N VAL A 433 -24.79 -7.37 -8.63
CA VAL A 433 -25.02 -5.91 -8.60
C VAL A 433 -26.02 -5.44 -9.66
N ALA A 434 -26.24 -6.22 -10.70
CA ALA A 434 -27.23 -5.95 -11.72
C ALA A 434 -27.83 -7.24 -12.25
N LEU A 435 -29.11 -7.20 -12.62
CA LEU A 435 -29.86 -8.30 -13.25
C LEU A 435 -30.64 -7.76 -14.43
N GLU A 436 -30.64 -8.52 -15.53
CA GLU A 436 -31.61 -8.41 -16.59
C GLU A 436 -32.45 -9.68 -16.61
N ALA A 437 -33.77 -9.53 -16.56
CA ALA A 437 -34.69 -10.64 -16.52
C ALA A 437 -35.80 -10.48 -17.54
N PHE A 438 -36.30 -11.60 -18.04
CA PHE A 438 -37.51 -11.65 -18.89
C PHE A 438 -38.62 -12.36 -18.14
N ALA A 439 -39.86 -12.01 -18.53
CA ALA A 439 -41.06 -12.73 -18.13
C ALA A 439 -42.04 -12.87 -19.31
N GLU A 440 -42.56 -14.07 -19.49
CA GLU A 440 -43.65 -14.38 -20.43
C GLU A 440 -44.91 -14.58 -19.62
N VAL A 441 -45.94 -13.76 -19.92
CA VAL A 441 -47.19 -13.76 -19.20
C VAL A 441 -48.33 -13.98 -20.20
N LYS A 442 -49.21 -14.93 -19.88
CA LYS A 442 -50.43 -15.19 -20.63
C LYS A 442 -51.59 -14.39 -20.07
N ALA A 443 -52.27 -13.63 -20.96
CA ALA A 443 -53.47 -12.89 -20.63
C ALA A 443 -54.70 -13.61 -21.20
N ASN A 444 -55.71 -13.87 -20.37
CA ASN A 444 -56.98 -14.53 -20.77
C ASN A 444 -56.77 -15.84 -21.54
N ARG A 445 -55.69 -16.58 -21.29
CA ARG A 445 -55.28 -17.85 -21.95
C ARG A 445 -55.06 -17.77 -23.48
N LYS A 446 -55.06 -16.58 -24.08
CA LYS A 446 -54.99 -16.41 -25.55
C LYS A 446 -53.89 -15.48 -26.06
N LYS A 447 -53.40 -14.56 -25.24
CA LYS A 447 -52.37 -13.60 -25.64
C LYS A 447 -51.15 -13.76 -24.76
N GLU A 448 -49.98 -13.92 -25.38
CA GLU A 448 -48.69 -13.98 -24.74
C GLU A 448 -48.00 -12.60 -24.84
N PHE A 449 -47.40 -12.16 -23.75
CA PHE A 449 -46.64 -10.96 -23.68
C PHE A 449 -45.27 -11.29 -23.06
N GLN A 450 -44.21 -10.94 -23.77
CA GLN A 450 -42.86 -10.98 -23.25
C GLN A 450 -42.43 -9.57 -22.85
N VAL A 451 -41.82 -9.45 -21.66
CA VAL A 451 -41.26 -8.21 -21.17
C VAL A 451 -39.85 -8.51 -20.65
N ILE A 452 -38.93 -7.56 -20.84
CA ILE A 452 -37.58 -7.59 -20.31
C ILE A 452 -37.39 -6.34 -19.43
N ARG A 453 -36.76 -6.52 -18.29
CA ARG A 453 -36.42 -5.47 -17.35
C ARG A 453 -35.04 -5.67 -16.81
N GLN A 454 -34.35 -4.54 -16.59
CA GLN A 454 -33.07 -4.48 -15.96
C GLN A 454 -33.18 -3.69 -14.64
N TYR A 455 -32.43 -4.10 -13.66
CA TYR A 455 -32.25 -3.39 -12.39
C TYR A 455 -30.81 -3.50 -11.95
N CYS A 456 -30.26 -2.39 -11.40
CA CYS A 456 -28.92 -2.34 -10.79
C CYS A 456 -28.96 -1.51 -9.52
N TYR A 457 -28.01 -1.71 -8.63
CA TYR A 457 -27.72 -0.76 -7.58
C TYR A 457 -26.98 0.44 -8.21
N GLU A 458 -27.50 1.63 -7.99
CA GLU A 458 -26.90 2.89 -8.43
C GLU A 458 -25.97 3.46 -7.35
#